data_12f67de5d4b39e6fe268a85c72a9b45c
#
_entry.id   12f67de5d4b39e6fe268a85c72a9b45c
#
_cell.length_a   1.000
_cell.length_b   1.000
_cell.length_c   1.000
_cell.angle_alpha   90.00
_cell.angle_beta   90.00
_cell.angle_gamma   90.00
#
_symmetry.space_group_name_H-M   'P 1'
#
loop_
_entity.id
_entity.type
_entity.pdbx_description
1 polymer ?
#
loop_
_entity_poly.entity_id
_entity_poly.type
_entity_poly.pdbx_seq_one_letter_code
_entity_poly.pdbx_strand_id
1 'polypeptide(L)'
;MTNKQIVHVEYALAFALSFLVYMQLQFPVWLFAALLFVPDLTMLGYAVNKKFGVIVYNLGHTFIFPLLAACAYVFFASDYLLLGSIIWIAHICMDRAIGAGLKYPDSSFKHTHLQRLT
;
A
#
# COMPACT_ATOMS: atom_id res chain seq x y z
N MET A 1 6.51 17.05 17.69
CA MET A 1 6.45 16.07 16.57
C MET A 1 6.10 16.82 15.30
N THR A 2 6.87 16.60 14.23
CA THR A 2 6.61 17.25 12.94
C THR A 2 5.42 16.56 12.24
N ASN A 3 4.85 17.26 11.24
CA ASN A 3 3.78 16.67 10.43
C ASN A 3 4.22 15.36 9.77
N LYS A 4 5.46 15.31 9.32
CA LYS A 4 6.01 14.10 8.71
C LYS A 4 6.05 12.94 9.71
N GLN A 5 6.47 13.20 10.94
CA GLN A 5 6.51 12.18 11.99
C GLN A 5 5.10 11.69 12.35
N ILE A 6 4.14 12.62 12.43
CA ILE A 6 2.75 12.26 12.71
C ILE A 6 2.22 11.32 11.65
N VAL A 7 2.46 11.63 10.37
CA VAL A 7 1.99 10.81 9.26
C VAL A 7 2.64 9.42 9.30
N HIS A 8 3.94 9.35 9.60
CA HIS A 8 4.62 8.05 9.72
C HIS A 8 3.98 7.19 10.82
N VAL A 9 3.68 7.79 11.97
CA VAL A 9 3.06 7.09 13.09
C VAL A 9 1.64 6.63 12.70
N GLU A 10 0.87 7.50 12.05
CA GLU A 10 -0.48 7.13 11.61
C GLU A 10 -0.46 5.90 10.70
N TYR A 11 0.45 5.86 9.72
CA TYR A 11 0.52 4.73 8.81
C TYR A 11 1.10 3.47 9.47
N ALA A 12 2.01 3.63 10.44
CA ALA A 12 2.50 2.49 11.20
C ALA A 12 1.37 1.85 12.02
N LEU A 13 0.53 2.68 12.65
CA LEU A 13 -0.63 2.18 13.39
C LEU A 13 -1.67 1.56 12.45
N ALA A 14 -1.86 2.14 11.27
CA ALA A 14 -2.77 1.58 10.28
C ALA A 14 -2.28 0.22 9.77
N PHE A 15 -0.97 0.06 9.59
CA PHE A 15 -0.39 -1.23 9.24
C PHE A 15 -0.66 -2.27 10.34
N ALA A 16 -0.38 -1.90 11.58
CA ALA A 16 -0.59 -2.80 12.72
C ALA A 16 -2.06 -3.20 12.80
N LEU A 17 -2.98 -2.24 12.64
CA LEU A 17 -4.41 -2.51 12.66
C LEU A 17 -4.83 -3.45 11.53
N SER A 18 -4.31 -3.23 10.32
CA SER A 18 -4.60 -4.10 9.18
C SER A 18 -4.18 -5.54 9.45
N PHE A 19 -2.99 -5.73 10.03
CA PHE A 19 -2.50 -7.05 10.39
C PHE A 19 -3.36 -7.69 11.46
N LEU A 20 -3.74 -6.94 12.50
CA LEU A 20 -4.56 -7.45 13.58
C LEU A 20 -5.96 -7.85 13.08
N VAL A 21 -6.56 -7.04 12.22
CA VAL A 21 -7.86 -7.36 11.61
C VAL A 21 -7.74 -8.63 10.77
N TYR A 22 -6.67 -8.74 9.99
CA TYR A 22 -6.42 -9.93 9.17
C TYR A 22 -6.34 -11.19 10.05
N MET A 23 -5.62 -11.11 11.15
CA MET A 23 -5.50 -12.22 12.11
C MET A 23 -6.85 -12.54 12.77
N GLN A 24 -7.60 -11.51 13.13
CA GLN A 24 -8.90 -11.69 13.79
C GLN A 24 -9.92 -12.37 12.87
N LEU A 25 -9.81 -12.14 11.56
CA LEU A 25 -10.64 -12.80 10.56
C LEU A 25 -10.21 -14.25 10.29
N GLN A 26 -9.11 -14.69 10.92
CA GLN A 26 -8.59 -16.05 10.83
C GLN A 26 -8.11 -16.44 9.43
N PHE A 27 -7.67 -15.46 8.66
CA PHE A 27 -7.00 -15.71 7.38
C PHE A 27 -5.57 -16.20 7.61
N PRO A 28 -5.00 -17.01 6.69
CA PRO A 28 -3.66 -17.57 6.88
C PRO A 28 -2.56 -16.50 6.92
N VAL A 29 -1.73 -16.53 7.97
CA VAL A 29 -0.62 -15.57 8.13
C VAL A 29 0.43 -15.72 7.05
N TRP A 30 0.71 -16.96 6.61
CA TRP A 30 1.69 -17.18 5.54
C TRP A 30 1.30 -16.46 4.25
N LEU A 31 -0.01 -16.38 3.99
CA LEU A 31 -0.51 -15.71 2.79
C LEU A 31 -0.30 -14.20 2.89
N PHE A 32 -0.49 -13.63 4.09
CA PHE A 32 -0.17 -12.23 4.34
C PHE A 32 1.28 -11.93 4.01
N ALA A 33 2.20 -12.75 4.53
CA ALA A 33 3.62 -12.57 4.29
C ALA A 33 3.98 -12.75 2.81
N ALA A 34 3.38 -13.75 2.15
CA ALA A 34 3.68 -14.02 0.74
C ALA A 34 3.17 -12.92 -0.20
N LEU A 35 1.99 -12.36 0.09
CA LEU A 35 1.36 -11.38 -0.79
C LEU A 35 1.67 -9.93 -0.42
N LEU A 36 2.28 -9.69 0.74
CA LEU A 36 2.53 -8.34 1.23
C LEU A 36 3.33 -7.50 0.24
N PHE A 37 4.27 -8.10 -0.47
CA PHE A 37 5.15 -7.39 -1.40
C PHE A 37 4.70 -7.44 -2.85
N VAL A 38 3.54 -8.05 -3.14
CA VAL A 38 3.02 -8.11 -4.52
C VAL A 38 2.83 -6.72 -5.14
N PRO A 39 2.33 -5.68 -4.42
CA PRO A 39 2.23 -4.35 -5.02
C PRO A 39 3.56 -3.76 -5.48
N ASP A 40 4.69 -4.21 -4.95
CA ASP A 40 6.00 -3.76 -5.40
C ASP A 40 6.32 -4.19 -6.84
N LEU A 41 5.58 -5.16 -7.38
CA LEU A 41 5.72 -5.54 -8.77
C LEU A 41 5.40 -4.37 -9.72
N THR A 42 4.66 -3.36 -9.25
CA THR A 42 4.40 -2.16 -10.03
C THR A 42 5.67 -1.37 -10.34
N MET A 43 6.75 -1.60 -9.58
CA MET A 43 8.05 -0.98 -9.89
C MET A 43 8.65 -1.45 -11.20
N LEU A 44 8.18 -2.58 -11.74
CA LEU A 44 8.63 -3.07 -13.05
C LEU A 44 8.30 -2.08 -14.18
N GLY A 45 7.35 -1.16 -13.97
CA GLY A 45 7.05 -0.11 -14.93
C GLY A 45 8.24 0.78 -15.25
N TYR A 46 9.20 0.91 -14.31
CA TYR A 46 10.42 1.68 -14.56
C TYR A 46 11.32 1.06 -15.64
N ALA A 47 11.11 -0.22 -15.97
CA ALA A 47 11.84 -0.84 -17.06
C ALA A 47 11.46 -0.25 -18.42
N VAL A 48 10.29 0.36 -18.54
CA VAL A 48 9.84 1.02 -19.77
C VAL A 48 10.41 2.43 -19.84
N ASN A 49 10.06 3.27 -18.87
CA ASN A 49 10.65 4.61 -18.70
C ASN A 49 10.21 5.16 -17.34
N LYS A 50 10.81 6.30 -16.96
CA LYS A 50 10.56 6.90 -15.66
C LYS A 50 9.12 7.35 -15.49
N LYS A 51 8.56 7.99 -16.52
CA LYS A 51 7.18 8.50 -16.46
C LYS A 51 6.17 7.37 -16.31
N PHE A 52 6.32 6.31 -17.11
CA PHE A 52 5.47 5.13 -17.02
C PHE A 52 5.63 4.44 -15.66
N GLY A 53 6.88 4.33 -15.19
CA GLY A 53 7.16 3.73 -13.88
C GLY A 53 6.46 4.46 -12.74
N VAL A 54 6.46 5.80 -12.76
CA VAL A 54 5.77 6.59 -11.73
C VAL A 54 4.27 6.32 -11.76
N ILE A 55 3.68 6.30 -12.95
CA ILE A 55 2.24 6.06 -13.10
C ILE A 55 1.87 4.67 -12.55
N VAL A 56 2.58 3.63 -12.99
CA VAL A 56 2.28 2.26 -12.58
C VAL A 56 2.52 2.06 -11.09
N TYR A 57 3.61 2.59 -10.56
CA TYR A 57 3.91 2.53 -9.14
C TYR A 57 2.79 3.18 -8.33
N ASN A 58 2.37 4.39 -8.72
CA ASN A 58 1.33 5.11 -8.00
C ASN A 58 0.00 4.37 -8.03
N LEU A 59 -0.34 3.71 -9.15
CA LEU A 59 -1.55 2.91 -9.24
C LEU A 59 -1.54 1.75 -8.24
N GLY A 60 -0.37 1.13 -8.02
CA GLY A 60 -0.24 0.03 -7.06
C GLY A 60 -0.15 0.49 -5.61
N HIS A 61 0.16 1.77 -5.37
CA HIS A 61 0.43 2.30 -4.03
C HIS A 61 -0.58 3.36 -3.59
N THR A 62 -1.69 3.52 -4.31
CA THR A 62 -2.82 4.33 -3.87
C THR A 62 -3.89 3.47 -3.21
N PHE A 63 -4.63 4.04 -2.26
CA PHE A 63 -5.73 3.32 -1.61
C PHE A 63 -6.95 3.11 -2.51
N ILE A 64 -7.01 3.75 -3.67
CA ILE A 64 -8.20 3.68 -4.54
C ILE A 64 -8.54 2.22 -4.89
N PHE A 65 -7.57 1.46 -5.38
CA PHE A 65 -7.83 0.11 -5.85
C PHE A 65 -8.12 -0.89 -4.73
N PRO A 66 -7.36 -0.91 -3.61
CA PRO A 66 -7.73 -1.81 -2.51
C PRO A 66 -9.07 -1.45 -1.88
N LEU A 67 -9.45 -0.17 -1.84
CA LEU A 67 -10.77 0.22 -1.35
C LEU A 67 -11.87 -0.22 -2.31
N LEU A 68 -11.63 -0.17 -3.63
CA LEU A 68 -12.57 -0.72 -4.60
C LEU A 68 -12.72 -2.24 -4.45
N ALA A 69 -11.63 -2.94 -4.17
CA ALA A 69 -11.69 -4.38 -3.91
C ALA A 69 -12.50 -4.68 -2.64
N ALA A 70 -12.34 -3.86 -1.60
CA ALA A 70 -13.13 -4.00 -0.38
C ALA A 70 -14.61 -3.73 -0.64
N CYS A 71 -14.93 -2.74 -1.48
CA CYS A 71 -16.31 -2.49 -1.88
C CYS A 71 -16.89 -3.67 -2.66
N ALA A 72 -16.11 -4.27 -3.55
CA ALA A 72 -16.53 -5.45 -4.30
C ALA A 72 -16.84 -6.61 -3.38
N TYR A 73 -16.12 -6.75 -2.27
CA TYR A 73 -16.41 -7.78 -1.27
C TYR A 73 -17.83 -7.67 -0.73
N VAL A 74 -18.33 -6.44 -0.54
CA VAL A 74 -19.68 -6.23 -0.02
C VAL A 74 -20.73 -6.88 -0.94
N PHE A 75 -20.49 -6.87 -2.24
CA PHE A 75 -21.45 -7.43 -3.22
C PHE A 75 -21.22 -8.90 -3.50
N PHE A 76 -19.98 -9.35 -3.53
CA PHE A 76 -19.64 -10.71 -3.96
C PHE A 76 -19.30 -11.66 -2.80
N ALA A 77 -19.04 -11.12 -1.62
CA ALA A 77 -18.74 -11.90 -0.40
C ALA A 77 -17.60 -12.91 -0.60
N SER A 78 -16.64 -12.59 -1.49
CA SER A 78 -15.47 -13.45 -1.72
C SER A 78 -14.38 -13.13 -0.72
N ASP A 79 -13.95 -14.14 0.06
CA ASP A 79 -12.89 -13.96 1.04
C ASP A 79 -11.57 -13.52 0.38
N TYR A 80 -11.35 -13.90 -0.88
CA TYR A 80 -10.14 -13.47 -1.60
C TYR A 80 -10.12 -11.97 -1.83
N LEU A 81 -11.28 -11.35 -2.10
CA LEU A 81 -11.37 -9.89 -2.22
C LEU A 81 -11.07 -9.22 -0.90
N LEU A 82 -11.58 -9.75 0.20
CA LEU A 82 -11.36 -9.17 1.52
C LEU A 82 -9.90 -9.31 1.96
N LEU A 83 -9.35 -10.52 1.92
CA LEU A 83 -7.97 -10.73 2.34
C LEU A 83 -6.99 -9.97 1.43
N GLY A 84 -7.24 -9.96 0.13
CA GLY A 84 -6.39 -9.24 -0.81
C GLY A 84 -6.41 -7.73 -0.57
N SER A 85 -7.58 -7.15 -0.31
CA SER A 85 -7.69 -5.71 -0.02
C SER A 85 -6.98 -5.36 1.29
N ILE A 86 -7.11 -6.16 2.32
CA ILE A 86 -6.45 -5.92 3.62
C ILE A 86 -4.93 -5.97 3.45
N ILE A 87 -4.42 -6.98 2.75
CA ILE A 87 -2.98 -7.13 2.53
C ILE A 87 -2.44 -5.96 1.69
N TRP A 88 -3.18 -5.55 0.66
CA TRP A 88 -2.78 -4.42 -0.18
C TRP A 88 -2.75 -3.12 0.61
N ILE A 89 -3.78 -2.86 1.43
CA ILE A 89 -3.81 -1.70 2.32
C ILE A 89 -2.63 -1.75 3.30
N ALA A 90 -2.35 -2.93 3.88
CA ALA A 90 -1.23 -3.10 4.80
C ALA A 90 0.10 -2.76 4.13
N HIS A 91 0.30 -3.20 2.88
CA HIS A 91 1.52 -2.87 2.14
C HIS A 91 1.68 -1.37 1.96
N ILE A 92 0.61 -0.68 1.54
CA ILE A 92 0.66 0.77 1.34
C ILE A 92 0.96 1.48 2.66
N CYS A 93 0.32 1.06 3.76
CA CYS A 93 0.57 1.64 5.07
C CYS A 93 2.01 1.40 5.53
N MET A 94 2.54 0.20 5.29
CA MET A 94 3.93 -0.12 5.62
C MET A 94 4.89 0.82 4.88
N ASP A 95 4.69 0.99 3.57
CA ASP A 95 5.55 1.86 2.78
C ASP A 95 5.45 3.30 3.25
N ARG A 96 4.25 3.79 3.52
CA ARG A 96 4.07 5.17 3.98
C ARG A 96 4.62 5.38 5.39
N ALA A 97 4.62 4.34 6.22
CA ALA A 97 5.22 4.41 7.55
C ALA A 97 6.74 4.63 7.48
N ILE A 98 7.39 4.10 6.44
CA ILE A 98 8.83 4.29 6.23
C ILE A 98 9.14 5.44 5.26
N GLY A 99 8.13 6.17 4.80
CA GLY A 99 8.32 7.34 3.95
C GLY A 99 8.16 7.09 2.45
N ALA A 100 7.81 5.88 2.03
CA ALA A 100 7.67 5.53 0.61
C ALA A 100 6.21 5.70 0.16
N GLY A 101 5.80 6.95 -0.05
CA GLY A 101 4.46 7.26 -0.54
C GLY A 101 4.38 7.29 -2.06
N LEU A 102 3.41 8.05 -2.57
CA LEU A 102 3.24 8.22 -4.01
C LEU A 102 4.40 9.04 -4.60
N LYS A 103 4.80 8.67 -5.79
CA LYS A 103 5.94 9.32 -6.45
C LYS A 103 5.48 10.45 -7.36
N TYR A 104 6.36 11.44 -7.50
CA TYR A 104 6.15 12.55 -8.44
C TYR A 104 6.74 12.19 -9.81
N PRO A 105 6.16 12.70 -10.92
CA PRO A 105 6.63 12.38 -12.26
C PRO A 105 8.10 12.75 -12.53
N ASP A 106 8.60 13.75 -11.81
CA ASP A 106 9.95 14.27 -11.97
C ASP A 106 10.94 13.70 -10.96
N SER A 107 10.53 12.72 -10.14
CA SER A 107 11.36 12.22 -9.06
C SER A 107 11.85 10.79 -9.32
N SER A 108 12.94 10.44 -8.62
CA SER A 108 13.49 9.10 -8.63
C SER A 108 12.77 8.19 -7.65
N PHE A 109 13.23 6.94 -7.51
CA PHE A 109 12.70 6.01 -6.52
C PHE A 109 12.71 6.55 -5.10
N LYS A 110 13.62 7.47 -4.79
CA LYS A 110 13.86 7.93 -3.43
C LYS A 110 12.93 9.04 -2.98
N HIS A 111 12.28 9.74 -3.91
CA HIS A 111 11.48 10.91 -3.60
C HIS A 111 10.00 10.61 -3.76
N THR A 112 9.24 10.69 -2.65
CA THR A 112 7.80 10.46 -2.63
C THR A 112 7.12 11.68 -2.01
N HIS A 113 5.78 11.71 -2.11
CA HIS A 113 5.02 12.83 -1.54
C HIS A 113 5.22 12.95 -0.02
N LEU A 114 5.42 11.84 0.70
CA LEU A 114 5.63 11.87 2.14
C LEU A 114 6.96 12.51 2.52
N GLN A 115 7.98 12.38 1.68
CA GLN A 115 9.30 12.93 1.95
C GLN A 115 9.33 14.45 1.77
N ARG A 116 8.35 15.01 1.07
CA ARG A 116 8.23 16.45 0.87
C ARG A 116 7.42 17.15 1.99
N LEU A 117 6.87 16.38 2.92
CA LEU A 117 6.18 16.94 4.09
C LEU A 117 7.19 17.53 5.08
N THR A 118 6.79 18.61 5.73
CA THR A 118 7.60 19.28 6.75
C THR A 118 7.08 19.01 8.16
#